data_22f1222fb9c19a7d60c396feeee2841c
#
_entry.id   22f1222fb9c19a7d60c396feeee2841c
#
_cell.length_a   1.000
_cell.length_b   1.000
_cell.length_c   1.000
_cell.angle_alpha   90.00
_cell.angle_beta   90.00
_cell.angle_gamma   90.00
#
_symmetry.space_group_name_H-M   'P 1'
#
loop_
_entity.id
_entity.type
_entity.pdbx_description
1 polymer ?
#
loop_
_entity_poly.entity_id
_entity_poly.type
_entity_poly.pdbx_seq_one_letter_code
_entity_poly.pdbx_strand_id
1 'polypeptide(L)'
;KFLLKPFNFTANITTKNPTILLDGKKLEIKNIKTNVSLKSLIFDEFSFDDLQISTKSIMINDIISLAKSIKNSTELFLLDKIISDGFLIADIKLKFDEEGKIRNDYQINGFIKNGKINFLNKFNVNNLNFSFDINKGKYSLTDINTEINDVKILSPLIEINERKDLFLINGKFLTSKQDFNKNKLITIFDNLFKNLNVEKVRFSSENDFSFNINKK
;
A
#
# COMPACT_ATOMS: atom_id res chain seq x y z
N LYS A 1 -19.15 -21.43 3.71
CA LYS A 1 -20.15 -21.85 2.70
C LYS A 1 -19.43 -22.65 1.62
N PHE A 2 -19.87 -23.86 1.40
CA PHE A 2 -19.33 -24.76 0.36
C PHE A 2 -20.31 -24.78 -0.81
N LEU A 3 -19.85 -24.51 -2.03
CA LEU A 3 -20.65 -24.56 -3.24
C LEU A 3 -19.92 -25.40 -4.28
N LEU A 4 -20.48 -26.54 -4.62
CA LEU A 4 -20.03 -27.40 -5.71
C LEU A 4 -20.57 -26.88 -7.04
N LYS A 5 -19.69 -26.69 -8.02
CA LYS A 5 -20.04 -26.44 -9.41
C LYS A 5 -19.77 -27.71 -10.23
N PRO A 6 -20.76 -28.58 -10.43
CA PRO A 6 -20.51 -29.91 -10.98
C PRO A 6 -19.97 -29.92 -12.41
N PHE A 7 -20.28 -28.88 -13.21
CA PHE A 7 -19.79 -28.79 -14.58
C PHE A 7 -18.30 -28.43 -14.73
N ASN A 8 -17.70 -27.77 -13.70
CA ASN A 8 -16.29 -27.38 -13.76
C ASN A 8 -15.39 -28.18 -12.81
N PHE A 9 -15.95 -29.15 -12.07
CA PHE A 9 -15.25 -29.90 -11.04
C PHE A 9 -14.48 -28.99 -10.06
N THR A 10 -15.06 -27.86 -9.69
CA THR A 10 -14.47 -26.90 -8.75
C THR A 10 -15.33 -26.74 -7.51
N ALA A 11 -14.71 -26.59 -6.37
CA ALA A 11 -15.33 -26.26 -5.11
C ALA A 11 -14.96 -24.84 -4.68
N ASN A 12 -15.96 -24.01 -4.42
CA ASN A 12 -15.78 -22.68 -3.81
C ASN A 12 -15.81 -22.81 -2.29
N ILE A 13 -14.70 -22.51 -1.65
CA ILE A 13 -14.57 -22.51 -0.20
C ILE A 13 -14.52 -21.05 0.28
N THR A 14 -15.35 -20.73 1.27
CA THR A 14 -15.35 -19.43 1.92
C THR A 14 -15.25 -19.59 3.43
N THR A 15 -14.16 -19.08 4.00
CA THR A 15 -13.94 -18.98 5.44
C THR A 15 -14.25 -17.55 5.88
N LYS A 16 -15.14 -17.38 6.86
CA LYS A 16 -15.53 -16.08 7.41
C LYS A 16 -14.84 -15.82 8.73
N ASN A 17 -14.37 -14.61 8.93
CA ASN A 17 -13.70 -14.14 10.14
C ASN A 17 -12.58 -15.09 10.64
N PRO A 18 -11.73 -15.62 9.74
CA PRO A 18 -10.59 -16.40 10.22
C PRO A 18 -9.61 -15.48 10.96
N THR A 19 -8.90 -16.08 11.89
CA THR A 19 -7.79 -15.46 12.59
C THR A 19 -6.51 -16.18 12.20
N ILE A 20 -5.53 -15.44 11.76
CA ILE A 20 -4.18 -15.94 11.51
C ILE A 20 -3.34 -15.61 12.74
N LEU A 21 -2.74 -16.64 13.33
CA LEU A 21 -1.77 -16.47 14.42
C LEU A 21 -0.38 -16.65 13.82
N LEU A 22 0.45 -15.62 13.93
CA LEU A 22 1.83 -15.65 13.47
C LEU A 22 2.74 -14.95 14.49
N ASP A 23 3.76 -15.63 14.96
CA ASP A 23 4.73 -15.11 15.94
C ASP A 23 4.06 -14.43 17.16
N GLY A 24 2.95 -15.03 17.65
CA GLY A 24 2.16 -14.49 18.76
C GLY A 24 1.26 -13.31 18.43
N LYS A 25 1.29 -12.80 17.19
CA LYS A 25 0.39 -11.74 16.72
C LYS A 25 -0.86 -12.34 16.08
N LYS A 26 -1.99 -11.72 16.36
CA LYS A 26 -3.30 -12.11 15.87
C LYS A 26 -3.74 -11.17 14.75
N LEU A 27 -3.84 -11.70 13.52
CA LEU A 27 -4.39 -10.98 12.38
C LEU A 27 -5.83 -11.40 12.13
N GLU A 28 -6.73 -10.45 12.20
CA GLU A 28 -8.14 -10.67 11.93
C GLU A 28 -8.47 -10.41 10.46
N ILE A 29 -8.85 -11.45 9.76
CA ILE A 29 -9.27 -11.42 8.35
C ILE A 29 -10.79 -11.40 8.28
N LYS A 30 -11.36 -10.64 7.37
CA LYS A 30 -12.81 -10.57 7.15
C LYS A 30 -13.32 -11.85 6.48
N ASN A 31 -12.66 -12.24 5.39
CA ASN A 31 -12.95 -13.50 4.71
C ASN A 31 -11.76 -13.97 3.86
N ILE A 32 -11.72 -15.27 3.65
CA ILE A 32 -10.83 -15.92 2.67
C ILE A 32 -11.74 -16.73 1.75
N LYS A 33 -11.61 -16.55 0.44
CA LYS A 33 -12.30 -17.32 -0.58
C LYS A 33 -11.28 -17.96 -1.49
N THR A 34 -11.52 -19.19 -1.86
CA THR A 34 -10.68 -19.92 -2.81
C THR A 34 -11.53 -20.84 -3.68
N ASN A 35 -11.07 -21.04 -4.91
CA ASN A 35 -11.55 -22.06 -5.81
C ASN A 35 -10.53 -23.20 -5.81
N VAL A 36 -11.01 -24.40 -5.47
CA VAL A 36 -10.21 -25.63 -5.48
C VAL A 36 -10.68 -26.50 -6.62
N SER A 37 -9.77 -26.98 -7.47
CA SER A 37 -10.08 -27.97 -8.49
C SER A 37 -10.30 -29.33 -7.81
N LEU A 38 -11.47 -29.94 -8.02
CA LEU A 38 -11.73 -31.27 -7.50
C LEU A 38 -10.90 -32.36 -8.23
N LYS A 39 -10.43 -32.06 -9.42
CA LYS A 39 -9.49 -32.95 -10.13
C LYS A 39 -8.19 -33.13 -9.37
N SER A 40 -7.69 -32.08 -8.74
CA SER A 40 -6.47 -32.12 -7.95
C SER A 40 -6.56 -33.05 -6.73
N LEU A 41 -7.76 -33.20 -6.16
CA LEU A 41 -8.02 -34.13 -5.05
C LEU A 41 -8.00 -35.61 -5.50
N ILE A 42 -8.28 -35.86 -6.80
CA ILE A 42 -8.29 -37.23 -7.36
C ILE A 42 -6.89 -37.64 -7.80
N PHE A 43 -6.08 -36.70 -8.28
CA PHE A 43 -4.76 -36.97 -8.88
C PHE A 43 -3.58 -36.61 -7.96
N ASP A 44 -3.85 -36.34 -6.66
CA ASP A 44 -2.85 -35.94 -5.66
C ASP A 44 -2.07 -34.65 -6.04
N GLU A 45 -2.62 -33.87 -6.95
CA GLU A 45 -2.12 -32.57 -7.36
C GLU A 45 -2.90 -31.50 -6.61
N PHE A 46 -2.27 -30.84 -5.65
CA PHE A 46 -2.90 -29.75 -4.94
C PHE A 46 -2.86 -28.48 -5.77
N SER A 47 -3.98 -28.02 -6.28
CA SER A 47 -4.06 -26.74 -6.99
C SER A 47 -5.17 -25.86 -6.45
N PHE A 48 -4.77 -24.72 -5.91
CA PHE A 48 -5.65 -23.57 -5.80
C PHE A 48 -5.61 -22.81 -7.13
N ASP A 49 -6.78 -22.55 -7.72
CA ASP A 49 -6.84 -21.71 -8.91
C ASP A 49 -6.65 -20.22 -8.54
N ASP A 50 -7.32 -19.81 -7.45
CA ASP A 50 -7.28 -18.45 -6.95
C ASP A 50 -7.43 -18.39 -5.43
N LEU A 51 -6.94 -17.32 -4.84
CA LEU A 51 -7.11 -16.98 -3.44
C LEU A 51 -7.53 -15.52 -3.33
N GLN A 52 -8.66 -15.25 -2.70
CA GLN A 52 -9.15 -13.91 -2.41
C GLN A 52 -9.17 -13.71 -0.90
N ILE A 53 -8.48 -12.70 -0.43
CA ILE A 53 -8.40 -12.34 0.98
C ILE A 53 -8.93 -10.93 1.14
N SER A 54 -9.96 -10.75 1.98
CA SER A 54 -10.43 -9.43 2.40
C SER A 54 -10.03 -9.23 3.86
N THR A 55 -9.28 -8.19 4.14
CA THR A 55 -8.86 -7.87 5.51
C THR A 55 -9.95 -7.10 6.26
N LYS A 56 -9.91 -7.13 7.58
CA LYS A 56 -10.49 -6.09 8.41
C LYS A 56 -9.53 -4.90 8.46
N SER A 57 -9.80 -3.91 9.29
CA SER A 57 -8.82 -2.86 9.57
C SER A 57 -7.66 -3.46 10.37
N ILE A 58 -6.47 -3.48 9.80
CA ILE A 58 -5.25 -4.07 10.38
C ILE A 58 -4.21 -2.98 10.53
N MET A 59 -3.45 -2.98 11.61
CA MET A 59 -2.31 -2.06 11.77
C MET A 59 -1.24 -2.38 10.72
N ILE A 60 -0.72 -1.36 10.06
CA ILE A 60 0.30 -1.54 9.01
C ILE A 60 1.54 -2.25 9.56
N ASN A 61 1.96 -1.92 10.79
CA ASN A 61 3.10 -2.54 11.44
C ASN A 61 2.93 -4.05 11.68
N ASP A 62 1.68 -4.53 11.88
CA ASP A 62 1.41 -5.95 12.00
C ASP A 62 1.56 -6.67 10.65
N ILE A 63 1.11 -6.02 9.56
CA ILE A 63 1.32 -6.54 8.19
C ILE A 63 2.81 -6.59 7.83
N ILE A 64 3.57 -5.54 8.13
CA ILE A 64 5.01 -5.51 7.89
C ILE A 64 5.71 -6.62 8.68
N SER A 65 5.35 -6.79 9.95
CA SER A 65 5.90 -7.85 10.80
C SER A 65 5.57 -9.25 10.24
N LEU A 66 4.33 -9.45 9.78
CA LEU A 66 3.92 -10.68 9.10
C LEU A 66 4.75 -10.92 7.82
N ALA A 67 4.88 -9.91 6.98
CA ALA A 67 5.65 -10.03 5.75
C ALA A 67 7.13 -10.36 6.03
N LYS A 68 7.73 -9.77 7.07
CA LYS A 68 9.10 -10.06 7.51
C LYS A 68 9.29 -11.51 7.99
N SER A 69 8.28 -12.11 8.62
CA SER A 69 8.37 -13.50 9.05
C SER A 69 8.29 -14.50 7.88
N ILE A 70 7.63 -14.10 6.78
CA ILE A 70 7.56 -14.92 5.55
C ILE A 70 8.83 -14.74 4.70
N LYS A 71 9.26 -13.50 4.51
CA LYS A 71 10.43 -13.15 3.71
C LYS A 71 11.14 -11.96 4.34
N ASN A 72 12.32 -12.20 4.89
CA ASN A 72 13.15 -11.11 5.38
C ASN A 72 13.82 -10.39 4.19
N SER A 73 13.51 -9.12 3.98
CA SER A 73 14.08 -8.29 2.92
C SER A 73 14.46 -6.90 3.43
N THR A 74 15.42 -6.27 2.75
CA THR A 74 15.87 -4.91 3.10
C THR A 74 14.72 -3.90 2.99
N GLU A 75 13.85 -4.08 2.01
CA GLU A 75 12.69 -3.20 1.77
C GLU A 75 11.71 -3.25 2.95
N LEU A 76 11.40 -4.45 3.44
CA LEU A 76 10.51 -4.62 4.60
C LEU A 76 11.14 -4.06 5.88
N PHE A 77 12.46 -4.20 6.05
CA PHE A 77 13.16 -3.58 7.15
C PHE A 77 13.08 -2.05 7.10
N LEU A 78 13.27 -1.45 5.91
CA LEU A 78 13.14 0.00 5.73
C LEU A 78 11.71 0.47 5.99
N LEU A 79 10.69 -0.22 5.47
CA LEU A 79 9.29 0.10 5.73
C LEU A 79 8.97 0.08 7.22
N ASP A 80 9.44 -0.92 7.95
CA ASP A 80 9.27 -1.04 9.41
C ASP A 80 9.91 0.11 10.19
N LYS A 81 11.00 0.68 9.68
CA LYS A 81 11.67 1.84 10.28
C LYS A 81 11.01 3.17 9.94
N ILE A 82 10.42 3.28 8.78
CA ILE A 82 9.85 4.53 8.24
C ILE A 82 8.39 4.68 8.69
N ILE A 83 7.60 3.61 8.62
CA ILE A 83 6.18 3.65 8.98
C ILE A 83 6.03 3.46 10.48
N SER A 84 5.50 4.47 11.15
CA SER A 84 5.32 4.44 12.61
C SER A 84 3.91 4.07 13.04
N ASP A 85 2.89 4.32 12.19
CA ASP A 85 1.48 4.07 12.53
C ASP A 85 0.61 4.03 11.26
N GLY A 86 -0.61 3.57 11.39
CA GLY A 86 -1.63 3.56 10.34
C GLY A 86 -2.40 2.25 10.27
N PHE A 87 -3.54 2.32 9.59
CA PHE A 87 -4.43 1.20 9.36
C PHE A 87 -4.55 0.89 7.88
N LEU A 88 -4.60 -0.39 7.56
CA LEU A 88 -4.80 -0.94 6.23
C LEU A 88 -6.10 -1.75 6.17
N ILE A 89 -6.88 -1.51 5.13
CA ILE A 89 -7.96 -2.40 4.68
C ILE A 89 -7.63 -2.76 3.25
N ALA A 90 -7.60 -4.06 2.92
CA ALA A 90 -7.24 -4.51 1.58
C ALA A 90 -8.07 -5.73 1.13
N ASP A 91 -8.32 -5.77 -0.17
CA ASP A 91 -8.78 -6.92 -0.91
C ASP A 91 -7.65 -7.41 -1.82
N ILE A 92 -7.21 -8.63 -1.61
CA ILE A 92 -6.08 -9.26 -2.30
C ILE A 92 -6.62 -10.41 -3.15
N LYS A 93 -6.30 -10.44 -4.42
CA LYS A 93 -6.58 -11.55 -5.33
C LYS A 93 -5.28 -12.10 -5.88
N LEU A 94 -4.99 -13.34 -5.54
CA LEU A 94 -3.83 -14.06 -6.01
C LEU A 94 -4.30 -15.16 -6.96
N LYS A 95 -3.52 -15.43 -7.98
CA LYS A 95 -3.68 -16.60 -8.85
C LYS A 95 -2.40 -17.43 -8.77
N PHE A 96 -2.56 -18.71 -8.90
CA PHE A 96 -1.46 -19.67 -8.83
C PHE A 96 -1.27 -20.35 -10.18
N ASP A 97 -0.05 -20.76 -10.46
CA ASP A 97 0.25 -21.65 -11.58
C ASP A 97 0.13 -23.13 -11.16
N GLU A 98 0.38 -24.04 -12.09
CA GLU A 98 0.30 -25.48 -11.86
C GLU A 98 1.30 -25.99 -10.81
N GLU A 99 2.37 -25.22 -10.55
CA GLU A 99 3.37 -25.52 -9.53
C GLU A 99 3.03 -24.92 -8.15
N GLY A 100 1.90 -24.19 -8.04
CA GLY A 100 1.46 -23.51 -6.81
C GLY A 100 2.20 -22.20 -6.53
N LYS A 101 2.91 -21.63 -7.51
CA LYS A 101 3.56 -20.32 -7.40
C LYS A 101 2.58 -19.21 -7.71
N ILE A 102 2.72 -18.09 -7.00
CA ILE A 102 1.90 -16.90 -7.27
C ILE A 102 2.27 -16.33 -8.64
N ARG A 103 1.26 -16.18 -9.48
CA ARG A 103 1.38 -15.56 -10.81
C ARG A 103 1.52 -14.05 -10.70
N ASN A 104 2.15 -13.42 -11.69
CA ASN A 104 2.34 -11.97 -11.74
C ASN A 104 1.06 -11.17 -12.05
N ASP A 105 -0.09 -11.83 -12.27
CA ASP A 105 -1.38 -11.20 -12.53
C ASP A 105 -2.24 -11.04 -11.24
N TYR A 106 -1.58 -10.89 -10.09
CA TYR A 106 -2.24 -10.57 -8.84
C TYR A 106 -2.85 -9.15 -8.85
N GLN A 107 -3.88 -8.97 -8.05
CA GLN A 107 -4.52 -7.68 -7.84
C GLN A 107 -4.64 -7.40 -6.35
N ILE A 108 -4.24 -6.21 -5.93
CA ILE A 108 -4.40 -5.76 -4.56
C ILE A 108 -4.99 -4.35 -4.60
N ASN A 109 -6.15 -4.18 -3.99
CA ASN A 109 -6.73 -2.87 -3.81
C ASN A 109 -7.08 -2.64 -2.34
N GLY A 110 -7.12 -1.39 -1.95
CA GLY A 110 -7.37 -1.10 -0.56
C GLY A 110 -7.28 0.37 -0.21
N PHE A 111 -7.22 0.60 1.07
CA PHE A 111 -7.24 1.92 1.66
C PHE A 111 -6.30 1.97 2.86
N ILE A 112 -5.49 3.04 2.95
CA ILE A 112 -4.69 3.37 4.12
C ILE A 112 -5.33 4.56 4.84
N LYS A 113 -5.43 4.46 6.16
CA LYS A 113 -5.99 5.49 7.03
C LYS A 113 -5.05 5.85 8.17
N ASN A 114 -4.93 7.15 8.41
CA ASN A 114 -4.13 7.72 9.50
C ASN A 114 -2.67 7.24 9.51
N GLY A 115 -2.11 7.03 8.32
CA GLY A 115 -0.71 6.63 8.19
C GLY A 115 0.22 7.71 8.75
N LYS A 116 1.30 7.27 9.39
CA LYS A 116 2.39 8.13 9.85
C LYS A 116 3.71 7.60 9.33
N ILE A 117 4.46 8.48 8.69
CA ILE A 117 5.77 8.17 8.12
C ILE A 117 6.77 9.17 8.65
N ASN A 118 7.89 8.67 9.17
CA ASN A 118 9.03 9.50 9.54
C ASN A 118 10.19 9.15 8.62
N PHE A 119 10.53 10.06 7.72
CA PHE A 119 11.57 9.85 6.74
C PHE A 119 12.79 10.73 7.03
N LEU A 120 13.94 10.07 7.30
CA LEU A 120 15.24 10.69 7.57
C LEU A 120 15.22 11.71 8.73
N ASN A 121 14.29 11.62 9.68
CA ASN A 121 14.07 12.60 10.75
C ASN A 121 13.86 14.06 10.26
N LYS A 122 13.64 14.24 8.96
CA LYS A 122 13.44 15.54 8.30
C LYS A 122 12.00 15.75 7.85
N PHE A 123 11.36 14.69 7.38
CA PHE A 123 9.99 14.75 6.87
C PHE A 123 9.07 13.91 7.74
N ASN A 124 8.17 14.59 8.44
CA ASN A 124 7.10 13.98 9.21
C ASN A 124 5.82 14.02 8.39
N VAL A 125 5.40 12.87 7.90
CA VAL A 125 4.13 12.68 7.19
C VAL A 125 3.11 12.19 8.20
N ASN A 126 2.06 12.95 8.40
CA ASN A 126 0.97 12.66 9.32
C ASN A 126 -0.37 12.60 8.59
N ASN A 127 -1.34 11.93 9.21
CA ASN A 127 -2.71 11.84 8.69
C ASN A 127 -2.75 11.37 7.23
N LEU A 128 -1.84 10.46 6.83
CA LEU A 128 -1.78 9.94 5.48
C LEU A 128 -2.96 9.00 5.21
N ASN A 129 -3.81 9.43 4.31
CA ASN A 129 -4.97 8.67 3.87
C ASN A 129 -4.94 8.58 2.35
N PHE A 130 -5.16 7.40 1.78
CA PHE A 130 -5.28 7.20 0.35
C PHE A 130 -5.88 5.83 0.01
N SER A 131 -6.50 5.74 -1.15
CA SER A 131 -6.85 4.48 -1.78
C SER A 131 -5.73 4.02 -2.70
N PHE A 132 -5.55 2.71 -2.86
CA PHE A 132 -4.56 2.17 -3.78
C PHE A 132 -5.11 1.00 -4.59
N ASP A 133 -4.60 0.87 -5.80
CA ASP A 133 -4.79 -0.29 -6.67
C ASP A 133 -3.45 -0.74 -7.23
N ILE A 134 -3.16 -2.02 -7.10
CA ILE A 134 -1.91 -2.66 -7.57
C ILE A 134 -2.29 -3.77 -8.53
N ASN A 135 -1.85 -3.66 -9.77
CA ASN A 135 -2.13 -4.64 -10.82
C ASN A 135 -0.96 -4.72 -11.80
N LYS A 136 -0.33 -5.89 -11.89
CA LYS A 136 0.71 -6.19 -12.91
C LYS A 136 1.83 -5.14 -12.99
N GLY A 137 2.40 -4.76 -11.85
CA GLY A 137 3.48 -3.75 -11.80
C GLY A 137 3.04 -2.31 -12.04
N LYS A 138 1.73 -2.05 -12.04
CA LYS A 138 1.15 -0.72 -11.97
C LYS A 138 0.59 -0.50 -10.58
N TYR A 139 0.93 0.63 -9.99
CA TYR A 139 0.45 1.06 -8.69
C TYR A 139 -0.23 2.40 -8.88
N SER A 140 -1.49 2.50 -8.51
CA SER A 140 -2.27 3.72 -8.55
C SER A 140 -2.65 4.10 -7.13
N LEU A 141 -2.25 5.30 -6.70
CA LEU A 141 -2.61 5.87 -5.41
C LEU A 141 -3.54 7.04 -5.69
N THR A 142 -4.74 7.00 -5.12
CA THR A 142 -5.79 8.01 -5.37
C THR A 142 -6.27 8.63 -4.07
N ASP A 143 -6.84 9.83 -4.19
CA ASP A 143 -7.45 10.57 -3.09
C ASP A 143 -6.50 10.76 -1.89
N ILE A 144 -5.22 11.02 -2.20
CA ILE A 144 -4.20 11.19 -1.17
C ILE A 144 -4.47 12.50 -0.43
N ASN A 145 -4.58 12.38 0.88
CA ASN A 145 -4.69 13.50 1.82
C ASN A 145 -3.70 13.27 2.95
N THR A 146 -2.82 14.23 3.17
CA THR A 146 -1.76 14.12 4.17
C THR A 146 -1.28 15.48 4.66
N GLU A 147 -0.51 15.46 5.74
CA GLU A 147 0.23 16.60 6.26
C GLU A 147 1.72 16.26 6.28
N ILE A 148 2.55 17.07 5.59
CA ILE A 148 4.01 16.95 5.62
C ILE A 148 4.57 18.17 6.33
N ASN A 149 5.23 17.97 7.48
CA ASN A 149 5.72 19.06 8.33
C ASN A 149 4.63 20.16 8.55
N ASP A 150 3.41 19.73 8.90
CA ASP A 150 2.23 20.56 9.13
C ASP A 150 1.71 21.30 7.88
N VAL A 151 2.13 20.94 6.69
CA VAL A 151 1.59 21.44 5.43
C VAL A 151 0.59 20.42 4.88
N LYS A 152 -0.65 20.86 4.69
CA LYS A 152 -1.68 20.02 4.07
C LYS A 152 -1.41 19.87 2.58
N ILE A 153 -1.29 18.62 2.16
CA ILE A 153 -1.04 18.24 0.78
C ILE A 153 -2.12 17.26 0.35
N LEU A 154 -2.67 17.52 -0.82
CA LEU A 154 -3.60 16.65 -1.50
C LEU A 154 -2.95 16.15 -2.79
N SER A 155 -3.26 14.94 -3.19
CA SER A 155 -2.95 14.45 -4.52
C SER A 155 -4.10 13.62 -5.04
N PRO A 156 -4.69 13.99 -6.18
CA PRO A 156 -5.79 13.21 -6.76
C PRO A 156 -5.29 11.86 -7.26
N LEU A 157 -4.05 11.82 -7.77
CA LEU A 157 -3.49 10.60 -8.36
C LEU A 157 -1.96 10.64 -8.32
N ILE A 158 -1.36 9.53 -7.91
CA ILE A 158 0.03 9.18 -8.15
C ILE A 158 0.05 7.81 -8.83
N GLU A 159 0.71 7.72 -9.98
CA GLU A 159 0.91 6.47 -10.70
C GLU A 159 2.37 6.05 -10.64
N ILE A 160 2.61 4.79 -10.29
CA ILE A 160 3.93 4.17 -10.30
C ILE A 160 3.86 3.01 -11.29
N ASN A 161 4.65 3.09 -12.34
CA ASN A 161 4.74 2.05 -13.36
C ASN A 161 6.09 1.34 -13.24
N GLU A 162 6.03 0.07 -12.92
CA GLU A 162 7.21 -0.78 -12.88
C GLU A 162 7.69 -1.11 -14.28
N ARG A 163 8.96 -0.85 -14.54
CA ARG A 163 9.70 -1.24 -15.74
C ARG A 163 10.80 -2.22 -15.36
N LYS A 164 11.48 -2.77 -16.36
CA LYS A 164 12.54 -3.77 -16.13
C LYS A 164 13.58 -3.28 -15.11
N ASP A 165 14.09 -2.08 -15.27
CA ASP A 165 15.24 -1.56 -14.52
C ASP A 165 14.90 -0.33 -13.64
N LEU A 166 13.66 0.18 -13.71
CA LEU A 166 13.24 1.39 -13.01
C LEU A 166 11.75 1.39 -12.67
N PHE A 167 11.38 2.29 -11.75
CA PHE A 167 10.01 2.72 -11.53
C PHE A 167 9.84 4.13 -12.12
N LEU A 168 8.82 4.31 -12.97
CA LEU A 168 8.38 5.62 -13.45
C LEU A 168 7.26 6.10 -12.54
N ILE A 169 7.44 7.25 -11.90
CA ILE A 169 6.49 7.83 -10.96
C ILE A 169 5.99 9.16 -11.50
N ASN A 170 4.68 9.27 -11.68
CA ASN A 170 4.01 10.48 -12.13
C ASN A 170 2.91 10.84 -11.13
N GLY A 171 2.65 12.12 -10.97
CA GLY A 171 1.57 12.54 -10.10
C GLY A 171 1.39 14.05 -10.06
N LYS A 172 0.44 14.45 -9.23
CA LYS A 172 0.10 15.85 -9.03
C LYS A 172 -0.01 16.13 -7.54
N PHE A 173 0.60 17.23 -7.09
CA PHE A 173 0.41 17.74 -5.73
C PHE A 173 -0.38 19.03 -5.74
N LEU A 174 -1.32 19.11 -4.83
CA LEU A 174 -2.14 20.29 -4.57
C LEU A 174 -1.91 20.73 -3.13
N THR A 175 -1.60 22.00 -2.94
CA THR A 175 -1.65 22.60 -1.61
C THR A 175 -2.82 23.57 -1.56
N SER A 176 -3.71 23.40 -0.59
CA SER A 176 -4.76 24.38 -0.33
C SER A 176 -4.14 25.70 0.13
N LYS A 177 -4.90 26.79 0.02
CA LYS A 177 -4.46 28.12 0.49
C LYS A 177 -4.14 28.07 1.98
N GLN A 178 -2.86 28.21 2.32
CA GLN A 178 -2.34 28.11 3.69
C GLN A 178 -1.44 29.30 4.01
N ASP A 179 -1.36 29.64 5.29
CA ASP A 179 -0.47 30.66 5.81
C ASP A 179 0.84 30.03 6.28
N PHE A 180 1.95 30.58 5.80
CA PHE A 180 3.30 30.16 6.14
C PHE A 180 4.02 31.32 6.81
N ASN A 181 4.46 31.15 8.04
CA ASN A 181 5.38 32.06 8.68
C ASN A 181 6.82 31.80 8.21
N LYS A 182 7.75 32.71 8.50
CA LYS A 182 9.15 32.59 8.11
C LYS A 182 9.79 31.26 8.52
N ASN A 183 9.55 30.79 9.74
CA ASN A 183 10.12 29.56 10.25
C ASN A 183 9.65 28.33 9.46
N LYS A 184 8.34 28.28 9.16
CA LYS A 184 7.75 27.20 8.36
C LYS A 184 8.28 27.20 6.93
N LEU A 185 8.47 28.37 6.31
CA LEU A 185 9.08 28.50 4.99
C LEU A 185 10.53 28.00 4.97
N ILE A 186 11.33 28.34 5.99
CA ILE A 186 12.71 27.87 6.11
C ILE A 186 12.74 26.35 6.29
N THR A 187 11.85 25.78 7.10
CA THR A 187 11.80 24.32 7.32
C THR A 187 11.47 23.55 6.04
N ILE A 188 10.60 24.09 5.18
CA ILE A 188 10.16 23.43 3.95
C ILE A 188 11.14 23.63 2.81
N PHE A 189 11.58 24.87 2.62
CA PHE A 189 12.36 25.32 1.46
C PHE A 189 13.85 25.58 1.77
N ASP A 190 14.27 25.23 3.00
CA ASP A 190 15.64 25.35 3.46
C ASP A 190 16.20 26.79 3.28
N ASN A 191 17.35 26.94 2.65
CA ASN A 191 18.05 28.19 2.53
C ASN A 191 17.40 29.22 1.58
N LEU A 192 16.45 28.82 0.74
CA LEU A 192 15.81 29.71 -0.24
C LEU A 192 15.13 30.94 0.41
N PHE A 193 14.56 30.78 1.58
CA PHE A 193 13.82 31.84 2.29
C PHE A 193 14.58 32.46 3.47
N LYS A 194 15.79 31.99 3.75
CA LYS A 194 16.56 32.45 4.92
C LYS A 194 16.85 33.95 4.90
N ASN A 195 17.16 34.50 3.72
CA ASN A 195 17.54 35.89 3.53
C ASN A 195 16.36 36.78 3.12
N LEU A 196 15.16 36.27 2.98
CA LEU A 196 14.00 37.09 2.65
C LEU A 196 13.42 37.76 3.90
N ASN A 197 13.17 39.05 3.80
CA ASN A 197 12.45 39.78 4.87
C ASN A 197 10.93 39.62 4.73
N VAL A 198 10.47 38.38 4.94
CA VAL A 198 9.05 38.03 4.81
C VAL A 198 8.58 37.46 6.14
N GLU A 199 7.59 38.07 6.75
CA GLU A 199 7.01 37.58 8.01
C GLU A 199 5.99 36.46 7.77
N LYS A 200 5.16 36.62 6.74
CA LYS A 200 4.07 35.70 6.42
C LYS A 200 3.80 35.67 4.92
N VAL A 201 3.60 34.47 4.39
CA VAL A 201 3.18 34.25 3.00
C VAL A 201 1.93 33.37 2.99
N ARG A 202 1.01 33.70 2.14
CA ARG A 202 -0.18 32.86 1.88
C ARG A 202 -0.18 32.44 0.42
N PHE A 203 -0.13 31.15 0.17
CA PHE A 203 -0.19 30.61 -1.18
C PHE A 203 -0.98 29.29 -1.25
N SER A 204 -1.35 28.94 -2.46
CA SER A 204 -1.77 27.62 -2.88
C SER A 204 -0.95 27.25 -4.10
N SER A 205 -0.73 25.98 -4.31
CA SER A 205 0.02 25.49 -5.47
C SER A 205 -0.60 24.23 -6.05
N GLU A 206 -0.39 24.07 -7.35
CA GLU A 206 -0.68 22.87 -8.10
C GLU A 206 0.58 22.53 -8.89
N ASN A 207 1.11 21.33 -8.70
CA ASN A 207 2.39 20.93 -9.27
C ASN A 207 2.28 19.52 -9.82
N ASP A 208 2.57 19.36 -11.10
CA ASP A 208 2.79 18.04 -11.71
C ASP A 208 4.24 17.63 -11.51
N PHE A 209 4.46 16.34 -11.29
CA PHE A 209 5.83 15.81 -11.18
C PHE A 209 5.96 14.49 -11.94
N SER A 210 7.16 14.26 -12.43
CA SER A 210 7.56 12.99 -13.05
C SER A 210 9.03 12.71 -12.71
N PHE A 211 9.34 11.52 -12.20
CA PHE A 211 10.70 11.10 -11.94
C PHE A 211 10.86 9.58 -12.01
N ASN A 212 12.09 9.13 -12.15
CA ASN A 212 12.45 7.73 -12.23
C ASN A 212 13.25 7.32 -10.99
N ILE A 213 12.99 6.11 -10.49
CA ILE A 213 13.80 5.47 -9.45
C ILE A 213 14.38 4.18 -10.04
N ASN A 214 15.70 4.07 -10.08
CA ASN A 214 16.37 2.85 -10.51
C ASN A 214 16.17 1.74 -9.46
N LYS A 215 16.01 0.50 -9.91
CA LYS A 215 15.85 -0.68 -9.03
C LYS A 215 17.17 -1.17 -8.43
N LYS A 216 18.30 -0.59 -8.83
CA LYS A 216 19.65 -0.97 -8.36
C LYS A 216 20.10 -0.02 -7.27
#